data_01ac71bd7c67d0a6b3a24d74bc2dae9c
#
_entry.id   01ac71bd7c67d0a6b3a24d74bc2dae9c
#
_cell.length_a   1.000
_cell.length_b   1.000
_cell.length_c   1.000
_cell.angle_alpha   90.00
_cell.angle_beta   90.00
_cell.angle_gamma   90.00
#
_symmetry.space_group_name_H-M   'P 1'
#
loop_
_entity.id
_entity.type
_entity.pdbx_description
1 polymer ?
#
loop_
_entity_poly.entity_id
_entity_poly.type
_entity_poly.pdbx_seq_one_letter_code
_entity_poly.pdbx_strand_id
1 'polypeptide(L)'
;MQSLRYLYRIGNGPSSSHTMGPVAAAKRFLREAPNADEYQVILYGSLAKTGSGHRTDYALEQVFAGKNCKIVFDMETPTDFHPNTMDICAFLSGKLQKKTRYYSIGGGEVIAEGEKQTEHESIYPLRSFTEISEYCRKKEIRLWQYVEECEGEEIWEYLREVWQTMQAAIKRGIETQGILHGGLNLQRKARYLYRQKHIDESEETKTNRLICAYAYAVSEENAAGGEIVTAPTCGSCGVVPAVMKFLQPKRNFTEEQILRALATASLIGNLIKTNASISGAECGCQAEIGTACAMAAAAAAELYELDIDQIEYAAEMSIEHHLGLTCDPIRGLVQIPCIERNAIAAMRALNAVNLADFLADSRMIRFDMIVDTMYETGKDLKVIYRETSEGGMAKRFQEA
;
A
#
# COMPACT_ATOMS: atom_id res chain seq x y z
N MET A 1 18.81 -1.72 -3.03
CA MET A 1 17.39 -1.68 -2.59
C MET A 1 17.04 -3.02 -1.94
N GLN A 2 16.05 -3.03 -1.05
CA GLN A 2 15.54 -4.24 -0.39
C GLN A 2 14.76 -5.13 -1.36
N SER A 3 14.50 -6.39 -0.96
CA SER A 3 13.61 -7.28 -1.72
C SER A 3 12.19 -6.68 -1.88
N LEU A 4 11.57 -6.97 -3.02
CA LEU A 4 10.18 -6.58 -3.30
C LEU A 4 9.16 -7.22 -2.32
N ARG A 5 9.56 -8.25 -1.57
CA ARG A 5 8.76 -8.83 -0.48
C ARG A 5 8.46 -7.81 0.63
N TYR A 6 9.29 -6.76 0.74
CA TYR A 6 9.06 -5.64 1.67
C TYR A 6 8.21 -4.50 1.07
N LEU A 7 7.86 -4.59 -0.20
CA LEU A 7 6.94 -3.70 -0.88
C LEU A 7 5.53 -4.32 -0.96
N TYR A 8 5.45 -5.53 -1.52
CA TYR A 8 4.23 -6.32 -1.51
C TYR A 8 4.16 -7.12 -0.22
N ARG A 9 3.25 -6.75 0.68
CA ARG A 9 3.01 -7.49 1.92
C ARG A 9 1.56 -7.93 1.97
N ILE A 10 1.37 -9.22 2.23
CA ILE A 10 0.06 -9.81 2.44
C ILE A 10 -0.33 -9.62 3.91
N GLY A 11 -1.51 -9.08 4.16
CA GLY A 11 -2.01 -8.90 5.51
C GLY A 11 -3.33 -8.13 5.58
N ASN A 12 -3.80 -7.89 6.78
CA ASN A 12 -5.07 -7.23 7.01
C ASN A 12 -4.91 -5.71 7.04
N GLY A 13 -5.82 -5.00 6.33
CA GLY A 13 -5.92 -3.57 6.41
C GLY A 13 -6.51 -3.06 7.75
N PRO A 14 -6.75 -1.74 7.85
CA PRO A 14 -6.62 -0.74 6.81
C PRO A 14 -5.26 -0.04 6.71
N SER A 15 -4.34 -0.27 7.65
CA SER A 15 -3.05 0.44 7.71
C SER A 15 -1.88 -0.51 7.89
N SER A 16 -0.79 -0.29 7.14
CA SER A 16 0.44 -1.06 7.32
C SER A 16 1.13 -0.74 8.64
N SER A 17 1.14 0.50 9.09
CA SER A 17 1.77 0.92 10.34
C SER A 17 0.89 0.74 11.59
N HIS A 18 -0.44 0.95 11.46
CA HIS A 18 -1.36 0.90 12.60
C HIS A 18 -2.10 -0.43 12.74
N THR A 19 -2.08 -1.30 11.73
CA THR A 19 -2.75 -2.60 11.77
C THR A 19 -1.75 -3.74 11.56
N MET A 20 -1.08 -3.81 10.40
CA MET A 20 -0.16 -4.91 10.09
C MET A 20 1.03 -4.97 11.06
N GLY A 21 1.64 -3.82 11.39
CA GLY A 21 2.74 -3.74 12.33
C GLY A 21 2.36 -4.25 13.73
N PRO A 22 1.32 -3.72 14.39
CA PRO A 22 0.82 -4.26 15.65
C PRO A 22 0.50 -5.75 15.62
N VAL A 23 -0.13 -6.24 14.55
CA VAL A 23 -0.39 -7.68 14.36
C VAL A 23 0.91 -8.48 14.29
N ALA A 24 1.92 -7.99 13.56
CA ALA A 24 3.23 -8.64 13.47
C ALA A 24 3.93 -8.70 14.83
N ALA A 25 3.91 -7.60 15.62
CA ALA A 25 4.43 -7.55 16.97
C ALA A 25 3.73 -8.55 17.89
N ALA A 26 2.40 -8.58 17.87
CA ALA A 26 1.60 -9.48 18.69
C ALA A 26 1.87 -10.96 18.35
N LYS A 27 1.91 -11.32 17.07
CA LYS A 27 2.25 -12.67 16.62
C LYS A 27 3.67 -13.08 17.04
N ARG A 28 4.63 -12.15 16.97
CA ARG A 28 6.00 -12.37 17.43
C ARG A 28 6.03 -12.60 18.94
N PHE A 29 5.40 -11.74 19.71
CA PHE A 29 5.34 -11.84 21.17
C PHE A 29 4.70 -13.14 21.64
N LEU A 30 3.60 -13.56 21.01
CA LEU A 30 2.93 -14.83 21.35
C LEU A 30 3.80 -16.06 21.13
N ARG A 31 4.69 -16.05 20.12
CA ARG A 31 5.66 -17.14 19.92
C ARG A 31 6.70 -17.20 21.04
N GLU A 32 7.02 -16.06 21.63
CA GLU A 32 8.01 -15.94 22.71
C GLU A 32 7.42 -16.18 24.11
N ALA A 33 6.10 -15.96 24.27
CA ALA A 33 5.39 -16.13 25.55
C ALA A 33 4.01 -16.81 25.33
N PRO A 34 3.97 -18.09 24.88
CA PRO A 34 2.72 -18.74 24.46
C PRO A 34 1.80 -19.15 25.63
N ASN A 35 2.37 -19.32 26.84
CA ASN A 35 1.73 -20.00 27.98
C ASN A 35 1.35 -19.05 29.12
N ALA A 36 1.06 -17.79 28.82
CA ALA A 36 0.57 -16.84 29.83
C ALA A 36 -0.95 -16.98 30.04
N ASP A 37 -1.40 -16.69 31.26
CA ASP A 37 -2.83 -16.70 31.62
C ASP A 37 -3.54 -15.44 31.10
N GLU A 38 -2.81 -14.32 31.07
CA GLU A 38 -3.33 -13.02 30.70
C GLU A 38 -2.28 -12.24 29.88
N TYR A 39 -2.77 -11.49 28.90
CA TYR A 39 -1.98 -10.58 28.09
C TYR A 39 -2.52 -9.16 28.22
N GLN A 40 -1.64 -8.19 28.08
CA GLN A 40 -2.02 -6.79 27.98
C GLN A 40 -1.23 -6.13 26.84
N VAL A 41 -1.93 -5.45 25.96
CA VAL A 41 -1.33 -4.60 24.93
C VAL A 41 -1.63 -3.15 25.29
N ILE A 42 -0.60 -2.34 25.41
CA ILE A 42 -0.73 -0.90 25.66
C ILE A 42 -0.24 -0.18 24.41
N LEU A 43 -1.13 0.58 23.80
CA LEU A 43 -0.87 1.39 22.62
C LEU A 43 -0.58 2.82 23.05
N TYR A 44 0.47 3.43 22.48
CA TYR A 44 0.90 4.78 22.78
C TYR A 44 0.91 5.67 21.54
N GLY A 45 1.02 6.98 21.74
CA GLY A 45 1.23 7.98 20.72
C GLY A 45 0.21 7.90 19.58
N SER A 46 0.67 7.77 18.35
CA SER A 46 -0.20 7.68 17.16
C SER A 46 -1.07 6.41 17.16
N LEU A 47 -0.53 5.27 17.64
CA LEU A 47 -1.32 4.03 17.76
C LEU A 47 -2.49 4.19 18.74
N ALA A 48 -2.33 4.97 19.80
CA ALA A 48 -3.42 5.25 20.74
C ALA A 48 -4.43 6.23 20.14
N LYS A 49 -3.96 7.32 19.53
CA LYS A 49 -4.82 8.41 19.05
C LYS A 49 -5.67 8.04 17.84
N THR A 50 -5.13 7.22 16.96
CA THR A 50 -5.77 6.87 15.67
C THR A 50 -6.08 5.38 15.53
N GLY A 51 -5.64 4.54 16.47
CA GLY A 51 -5.74 3.07 16.38
C GLY A 51 -7.16 2.55 16.26
N SER A 52 -8.13 3.16 16.93
CA SER A 52 -9.55 2.82 16.78
C SER A 52 -10.04 3.06 15.35
N GLY A 53 -9.63 4.18 14.72
CA GLY A 53 -9.95 4.47 13.31
C GLY A 53 -9.30 3.47 12.34
N HIS A 54 -8.11 2.98 12.68
CA HIS A 54 -7.38 1.97 11.90
C HIS A 54 -7.67 0.52 12.35
N ARG A 55 -8.66 0.31 13.23
CA ARG A 55 -9.05 -1.01 13.74
C ARG A 55 -7.89 -1.80 14.35
N THR A 56 -6.94 -1.11 14.97
CA THR A 56 -5.78 -1.74 15.64
C THR A 56 -6.22 -2.67 16.76
N ASP A 57 -7.21 -2.24 17.55
CA ASP A 57 -7.87 -3.03 18.59
C ASP A 57 -8.47 -4.32 18.03
N TYR A 58 -9.33 -4.20 17.05
CA TYR A 58 -9.96 -5.36 16.41
C TYR A 58 -8.93 -6.35 15.85
N ALA A 59 -7.90 -5.85 15.15
CA ALA A 59 -6.86 -6.71 14.57
C ALA A 59 -6.05 -7.43 15.66
N LEU A 60 -5.76 -6.76 16.77
CA LEU A 60 -5.10 -7.37 17.92
C LEU A 60 -5.99 -8.39 18.62
N GLU A 61 -7.29 -8.09 18.81
CA GLU A 61 -8.26 -9.06 19.36
C GLU A 61 -8.30 -10.36 18.54
N GLN A 62 -8.22 -10.26 17.20
CA GLN A 62 -8.14 -11.46 16.35
C GLN A 62 -6.86 -12.27 16.58
N VAL A 63 -5.72 -11.62 16.80
CA VAL A 63 -4.45 -12.31 17.12
C VAL A 63 -4.51 -13.03 18.46
N PHE A 64 -5.16 -12.41 19.46
CA PHE A 64 -5.33 -12.97 20.80
C PHE A 64 -6.63 -13.77 20.97
N ALA A 65 -7.32 -14.14 19.87
CA ALA A 65 -8.56 -14.90 19.94
C ALA A 65 -8.40 -16.18 20.78
N GLY A 66 -9.32 -16.39 21.73
CA GLY A 66 -9.25 -17.51 22.68
C GLY A 66 -8.26 -17.33 23.85
N LYS A 67 -7.62 -16.16 23.98
CA LYS A 67 -6.75 -15.78 25.09
C LYS A 67 -7.35 -14.60 25.85
N ASN A 68 -7.06 -14.52 27.17
CA ASN A 68 -7.42 -13.35 27.97
C ASN A 68 -6.46 -12.20 27.62
N CYS A 69 -6.91 -11.22 26.86
CA CYS A 69 -6.09 -10.08 26.43
C CYS A 69 -6.84 -8.77 26.65
N LYS A 70 -6.20 -7.81 27.30
CA LYS A 70 -6.70 -6.45 27.49
C LYS A 70 -5.92 -5.48 26.59
N ILE A 71 -6.63 -4.69 25.79
CA ILE A 71 -6.03 -3.62 24.97
C ILE A 71 -6.32 -2.28 25.65
N VAL A 72 -5.28 -1.47 25.81
CA VAL A 72 -5.31 -0.17 26.49
C VAL A 72 -4.77 0.90 25.53
N PHE A 73 -5.51 1.98 25.37
CA PHE A 73 -5.10 3.17 24.61
C PHE A 73 -4.60 4.22 25.59
N ASP A 74 -3.28 4.42 25.66
CA ASP A 74 -2.63 5.43 26.48
C ASP A 74 -2.25 6.64 25.60
N MET A 75 -3.08 7.67 25.62
CA MET A 75 -2.92 8.87 24.82
C MET A 75 -2.00 9.92 25.46
N GLU A 76 -1.63 9.73 26.74
CA GLU A 76 -0.95 10.73 27.54
C GLU A 76 0.55 10.48 27.67
N THR A 77 0.97 9.21 27.73
CA THR A 77 2.39 8.87 27.86
C THR A 77 3.17 9.27 26.60
N PRO A 78 4.20 10.12 26.72
CA PRO A 78 5.03 10.54 25.58
C PRO A 78 5.76 9.35 24.92
N THR A 79 5.98 9.44 23.63
CA THR A 79 6.75 8.47 22.85
C THR A 79 7.98 9.14 22.25
N ASP A 80 9.12 9.02 22.94
CA ASP A 80 10.34 9.74 22.56
C ASP A 80 11.04 9.13 21.33
N PHE A 81 10.96 7.80 21.17
CA PHE A 81 11.65 7.09 20.09
C PHE A 81 10.82 7.00 18.79
N HIS A 82 9.55 6.62 18.89
CA HIS A 82 8.69 6.44 17.71
C HIS A 82 7.21 6.68 18.06
N PRO A 83 6.45 7.40 17.21
CA PRO A 83 5.03 7.68 17.48
C PRO A 83 4.15 6.43 17.50
N ASN A 84 4.54 5.35 16.79
CA ASN A 84 3.80 4.09 16.78
C ASN A 84 4.43 3.09 17.74
N THR A 85 4.37 3.41 19.05
CA THR A 85 4.91 2.58 20.14
C THR A 85 3.81 1.74 20.77
N MET A 86 4.15 0.49 21.13
CA MET A 86 3.30 -0.38 21.94
C MET A 86 4.11 -1.22 22.89
N ASP A 87 3.54 -1.51 24.07
CA ASP A 87 4.04 -2.50 25.03
C ASP A 87 3.12 -3.74 24.99
N ILE A 88 3.71 -4.93 24.95
CA ILE A 88 2.97 -6.18 25.11
C ILE A 88 3.49 -6.87 26.37
N CYS A 89 2.58 -7.21 27.26
CA CYS A 89 2.85 -7.84 28.54
C CYS A 89 2.17 -9.20 28.62
N ALA A 90 2.84 -10.17 29.23
CA ALA A 90 2.33 -11.50 29.53
C ALA A 90 2.39 -11.73 31.05
N PHE A 91 1.32 -12.22 31.64
CA PHE A 91 1.19 -12.51 33.06
C PHE A 91 0.89 -13.99 33.29
N LEU A 92 1.47 -14.54 34.35
CA LEU A 92 1.20 -15.89 34.85
C LEU A 92 0.87 -15.82 36.34
N SER A 93 -0.30 -16.28 36.74
CA SER A 93 -0.80 -16.18 38.11
C SER A 93 -0.71 -14.76 38.70
N GLY A 94 -1.08 -13.76 37.86
CA GLY A 94 -1.06 -12.34 38.21
C GLY A 94 0.34 -11.68 38.28
N LYS A 95 1.42 -12.43 37.99
CA LYS A 95 2.78 -11.89 37.97
C LYS A 95 3.25 -11.65 36.55
N LEU A 96 3.87 -10.49 36.33
CA LEU A 96 4.47 -10.15 35.03
C LEU A 96 5.61 -11.13 34.73
N GLN A 97 5.48 -11.88 33.64
CA GLN A 97 6.48 -12.85 33.14
C GLN A 97 7.37 -12.22 32.08
N LYS A 98 6.76 -11.47 31.16
CA LYS A 98 7.46 -10.83 30.06
C LYS A 98 6.79 -9.51 29.69
N LYS A 99 7.61 -8.52 29.38
CA LYS A 99 7.19 -7.26 28.78
C LYS A 99 8.15 -6.96 27.64
N THR A 100 7.63 -6.62 26.48
CA THR A 100 8.43 -6.17 25.34
C THR A 100 7.79 -4.94 24.73
N ARG A 101 8.59 -3.90 24.53
CA ARG A 101 8.20 -2.72 23.78
C ARG A 101 8.52 -2.91 22.31
N TYR A 102 7.56 -2.60 21.46
CA TYR A 102 7.69 -2.64 20.02
C TYR A 102 7.41 -1.29 19.40
N TYR A 103 8.05 -1.04 18.26
CA TYR A 103 7.85 0.12 17.42
C TYR A 103 7.43 -0.34 16.03
N SER A 104 6.27 0.14 15.55
CA SER A 104 5.82 -0.10 14.18
C SER A 104 6.40 0.98 13.27
N ILE A 105 7.48 0.65 12.57
CA ILE A 105 8.32 1.59 11.84
C ILE A 105 7.86 1.88 10.40
N GLY A 106 6.68 1.37 10.02
CA GLY A 106 6.09 1.55 8.70
C GLY A 106 6.13 0.28 7.85
N GLY A 107 5.33 0.25 6.78
CA GLY A 107 5.25 -0.90 5.87
C GLY A 107 4.87 -2.24 6.53
N GLY A 108 4.31 -2.24 7.74
CA GLY A 108 4.02 -3.47 8.50
C GLY A 108 5.23 -4.05 9.22
N GLU A 109 6.34 -3.33 9.29
CA GLU A 109 7.56 -3.73 9.96
C GLU A 109 7.57 -3.31 11.42
N VAL A 110 8.14 -4.16 12.28
CA VAL A 110 8.26 -3.90 13.72
C VAL A 110 9.65 -4.23 14.23
N ILE A 111 10.14 -3.41 15.15
CA ILE A 111 11.37 -3.66 15.91
C ILE A 111 11.05 -3.68 17.40
N ALA A 112 11.73 -4.52 18.17
CA ALA A 112 11.65 -4.49 19.62
C ALA A 112 12.64 -3.46 20.19
N GLU A 113 12.34 -2.95 21.38
CA GLU A 113 13.25 -2.05 22.09
C GLU A 113 14.62 -2.66 22.30
N GLY A 114 15.67 -1.93 21.93
CA GLY A 114 17.06 -2.39 21.99
C GLY A 114 17.50 -3.20 20.76
N GLU A 115 16.61 -3.57 19.87
CA GLU A 115 17.00 -4.11 18.56
C GLU A 115 17.46 -2.98 17.65
N LYS A 116 18.56 -3.23 16.96
CA LYS A 116 18.90 -2.38 15.82
C LYS A 116 17.87 -2.64 14.72
N GLN A 117 17.42 -1.57 14.08
CA GLN A 117 16.65 -1.71 12.85
C GLN A 117 17.48 -2.61 11.94
N THR A 118 16.94 -3.79 11.60
CA THR A 118 17.62 -4.70 10.70
C THR A 118 17.71 -3.94 9.37
N GLU A 119 18.91 -3.51 8.99
CA GLU A 119 19.14 -3.14 7.61
C GLU A 119 18.92 -4.44 6.84
N HIS A 120 17.72 -4.61 6.29
CA HIS A 120 17.48 -5.72 5.40
C HIS A 120 18.49 -5.65 4.28
N GLU A 121 19.12 -6.78 4.00
CA GLU A 121 20.15 -6.89 2.99
C GLU A 121 19.67 -6.25 1.68
N SER A 122 20.48 -5.35 1.16
CA SER A 122 20.23 -4.71 -0.12
C SER A 122 20.61 -5.71 -1.21
N ILE A 123 19.59 -6.33 -1.81
CA ILE A 123 19.80 -7.32 -2.87
C ILE A 123 19.88 -6.71 -4.27
N TYR A 124 19.38 -5.48 -4.44
CA TYR A 124 19.50 -4.75 -5.69
C TYR A 124 20.72 -3.83 -5.64
N PRO A 125 21.75 -4.06 -6.47
CA PRO A 125 22.98 -3.27 -6.45
C PRO A 125 22.78 -1.84 -6.98
N LEU A 126 21.89 -1.66 -7.97
CA LEU A 126 21.60 -0.37 -8.59
C LEU A 126 20.47 0.35 -7.86
N ARG A 127 20.49 1.69 -7.84
CA ARG A 127 19.56 2.49 -7.05
C ARG A 127 18.79 3.54 -7.82
N SER A 128 19.11 3.78 -9.09
CA SER A 128 18.37 4.71 -9.96
C SER A 128 17.77 3.97 -11.15
N PHE A 129 16.68 4.51 -11.70
CA PHE A 129 16.10 3.97 -12.93
C PHE A 129 17.07 4.08 -14.09
N THR A 130 17.82 5.20 -14.15
CA THR A 130 18.84 5.44 -15.17
C THR A 130 19.87 4.31 -15.20
N GLU A 131 20.49 3.96 -14.05
CA GLU A 131 21.47 2.86 -13.97
C GLU A 131 20.86 1.52 -14.37
N ILE A 132 19.64 1.22 -13.93
CA ILE A 132 18.96 -0.03 -14.24
C ILE A 132 18.62 -0.12 -15.73
N SER A 133 18.13 0.96 -16.33
CA SER A 133 17.81 0.99 -17.76
C SER A 133 19.04 0.79 -18.64
N GLU A 134 20.18 1.41 -18.28
CA GLU A 134 21.46 1.21 -18.97
C GLU A 134 21.96 -0.23 -18.85
N TYR A 135 21.85 -0.82 -17.65
CA TYR A 135 22.19 -2.22 -17.41
C TYR A 135 21.33 -3.17 -18.25
N CYS A 136 20.00 -2.96 -18.25
CA CYS A 136 19.06 -3.78 -19.02
C CYS A 136 19.33 -3.68 -20.53
N ARG A 137 19.57 -2.47 -21.06
CA ARG A 137 19.91 -2.28 -22.47
C ARG A 137 21.21 -2.97 -22.86
N LYS A 138 22.24 -2.86 -22.01
CA LYS A 138 23.55 -3.50 -22.26
C LYS A 138 23.45 -5.03 -22.29
N LYS A 139 22.57 -5.59 -21.48
CA LYS A 139 22.33 -7.05 -21.42
C LYS A 139 21.23 -7.54 -22.37
N GLU A 140 20.53 -6.64 -23.04
CA GLU A 140 19.37 -6.96 -23.87
C GLU A 140 18.26 -7.70 -23.10
N ILE A 141 18.02 -7.27 -21.86
CA ILE A 141 17.00 -7.85 -20.96
C ILE A 141 15.91 -6.82 -20.63
N ARG A 142 14.73 -7.30 -20.22
CA ARG A 142 13.62 -6.49 -19.73
C ARG A 142 13.76 -6.20 -18.22
N LEU A 143 12.99 -5.23 -17.71
CA LEU A 143 13.02 -4.86 -16.29
C LEU A 143 12.67 -6.02 -15.35
N TRP A 144 11.69 -6.86 -15.70
CA TRP A 144 11.34 -8.02 -14.90
C TRP A 144 12.46 -9.08 -14.83
N GLN A 145 13.29 -9.19 -15.86
CA GLN A 145 14.46 -10.09 -15.83
C GLN A 145 15.56 -9.57 -14.91
N TYR A 146 15.74 -8.23 -14.83
CA TYR A 146 16.61 -7.65 -13.82
C TYR A 146 16.10 -7.92 -12.40
N VAL A 147 14.79 -7.89 -12.17
CA VAL A 147 14.18 -8.30 -10.89
C VAL A 147 14.52 -9.75 -10.58
N GLU A 148 14.32 -10.67 -11.53
CA GLU A 148 14.65 -12.09 -11.37
C GLU A 148 16.14 -12.31 -11.06
N GLU A 149 17.06 -11.61 -11.74
CA GLU A 149 18.49 -11.68 -11.45
C GLU A 149 18.82 -11.27 -10.01
N CYS A 150 18.10 -10.31 -9.44
CA CYS A 150 18.34 -9.83 -8.06
C CYS A 150 17.65 -10.66 -6.99
N GLU A 151 16.42 -11.11 -7.25
CA GLU A 151 15.55 -11.81 -6.27
C GLU A 151 15.73 -13.34 -6.31
N GLY A 152 16.21 -13.89 -7.43
CA GLY A 152 16.22 -15.33 -7.69
C GLY A 152 14.87 -15.88 -8.16
N GLU A 153 14.89 -17.14 -8.63
CA GLU A 153 13.69 -17.82 -9.16
C GLU A 153 12.55 -17.97 -8.16
N GLU A 154 12.86 -18.01 -6.88
CA GLU A 154 11.85 -18.14 -5.80
C GLU A 154 10.84 -16.96 -5.74
N ILE A 155 11.17 -15.85 -6.40
CA ILE A 155 10.29 -14.68 -6.41
C ILE A 155 8.98 -14.95 -7.15
N TRP A 156 9.00 -15.82 -8.15
CA TRP A 156 7.82 -16.11 -8.95
C TRP A 156 6.71 -16.79 -8.14
N GLU A 157 7.08 -17.67 -7.19
CA GLU A 157 6.09 -18.27 -6.30
C GLU A 157 5.47 -17.24 -5.37
N TYR A 158 6.29 -16.32 -4.84
CA TYR A 158 5.78 -15.23 -4.03
C TYR A 158 4.87 -14.28 -4.82
N LEU A 159 5.24 -13.90 -6.04
CA LEU A 159 4.39 -13.05 -6.89
C LEU A 159 3.09 -13.75 -7.29
N ARG A 160 3.09 -15.07 -7.41
CA ARG A 160 1.87 -15.85 -7.62
C ARG A 160 0.95 -15.76 -6.40
N GLU A 161 1.47 -15.92 -5.20
CA GLU A 161 0.71 -15.73 -3.95
C GLU A 161 0.16 -14.31 -3.84
N VAL A 162 0.98 -13.31 -4.16
CA VAL A 162 0.57 -11.89 -4.24
C VAL A 162 -0.62 -11.71 -5.19
N TRP A 163 -0.52 -12.25 -6.41
CA TRP A 163 -1.58 -12.12 -7.41
C TRP A 163 -2.87 -12.84 -7.00
N GLN A 164 -2.77 -14.03 -6.45
CA GLN A 164 -3.91 -14.78 -5.95
C GLN A 164 -4.62 -14.04 -4.82
N THR A 165 -3.87 -13.44 -3.90
CA THR A 165 -4.42 -12.64 -2.81
C THR A 165 -5.09 -11.36 -3.34
N MET A 166 -4.50 -10.68 -4.30
CA MET A 166 -5.11 -9.51 -4.96
C MET A 166 -6.45 -9.88 -5.63
N GLN A 167 -6.50 -11.00 -6.35
CA GLN A 167 -7.74 -11.48 -6.98
C GLN A 167 -8.81 -11.87 -5.94
N ALA A 168 -8.39 -12.52 -4.85
CA ALA A 168 -9.28 -12.89 -3.75
C ALA A 168 -9.89 -11.65 -3.07
N ALA A 169 -9.09 -10.60 -2.86
CA ALA A 169 -9.58 -9.33 -2.32
C ALA A 169 -10.60 -8.66 -3.25
N ILE A 170 -10.33 -8.62 -4.57
CA ILE A 170 -11.31 -8.11 -5.55
C ILE A 170 -12.62 -8.91 -5.48
N LYS A 171 -12.54 -10.23 -5.46
CA LYS A 171 -13.73 -11.11 -5.41
C LYS A 171 -14.55 -10.82 -4.16
N ARG A 172 -13.93 -10.84 -2.98
CA ARG A 172 -14.63 -10.56 -1.70
C ARG A 172 -15.27 -9.17 -1.71
N GLY A 173 -14.52 -8.15 -2.17
CA GLY A 173 -15.04 -6.78 -2.22
C GLY A 173 -16.25 -6.61 -3.13
N ILE A 174 -16.29 -7.30 -4.29
CA ILE A 174 -17.46 -7.30 -5.19
C ILE A 174 -18.65 -8.06 -4.56
N GLU A 175 -18.38 -9.15 -3.86
CA GLU A 175 -19.43 -9.98 -3.26
C GLU A 175 -20.03 -9.36 -1.98
N THR A 176 -19.25 -8.56 -1.26
CA THR A 176 -19.65 -7.97 0.03
C THR A 176 -20.44 -6.68 -0.17
N GLN A 177 -21.50 -6.53 0.63
CA GLN A 177 -22.35 -5.33 0.69
C GLN A 177 -22.40 -4.80 2.13
N GLY A 178 -23.00 -3.63 2.29
CA GLY A 178 -23.24 -3.03 3.60
C GLY A 178 -22.48 -1.72 3.79
N ILE A 179 -22.34 -1.31 5.04
CA ILE A 179 -21.73 -0.05 5.45
C ILE A 179 -20.35 -0.34 6.04
N LEU A 180 -19.36 0.46 5.66
CA LEU A 180 -18.02 0.41 6.25
C LEU A 180 -18.04 0.91 7.69
N HIS A 181 -17.24 0.27 8.55
CA HIS A 181 -17.11 0.67 9.95
C HIS A 181 -16.42 2.05 10.09
N GLY A 182 -16.59 2.72 11.23
CA GLY A 182 -15.92 3.98 11.55
C GLY A 182 -16.86 5.21 11.60
N GLY A 183 -18.18 5.01 11.45
CA GLY A 183 -19.18 6.06 11.71
C GLY A 183 -19.39 7.09 10.61
N LEU A 184 -18.77 6.91 9.42
CA LEU A 184 -19.05 7.75 8.24
C LEU A 184 -20.29 7.29 7.48
N ASN A 185 -20.89 6.15 7.86
CA ASN A 185 -22.02 5.54 7.16
C ASN A 185 -21.75 5.32 5.65
N LEU A 186 -20.49 5.13 5.28
CA LEU A 186 -20.11 4.95 3.90
C LEU A 186 -20.54 3.57 3.40
N GLN A 187 -21.43 3.54 2.42
CA GLN A 187 -21.86 2.29 1.80
C GLN A 187 -20.79 1.76 0.84
N ARG A 188 -20.63 0.43 0.81
CA ARG A 188 -19.82 -0.26 -0.18
C ARG A 188 -20.44 -0.10 -1.57
N LYS A 189 -19.64 0.32 -2.54
CA LYS A 189 -20.06 0.65 -3.90
C LYS A 189 -19.51 -0.30 -4.97
N ALA A 190 -18.49 -1.12 -4.64
CA ALA A 190 -17.83 -2.00 -5.60
C ALA A 190 -18.81 -2.90 -6.35
N ARG A 191 -19.69 -3.58 -5.63
CA ARG A 191 -20.71 -4.45 -6.22
C ARG A 191 -21.69 -3.68 -7.12
N TYR A 192 -22.11 -2.50 -6.71
CA TYR A 192 -22.97 -1.64 -7.50
C TYR A 192 -22.28 -1.28 -8.83
N LEU A 193 -21.07 -0.75 -8.76
CA LEU A 193 -20.27 -0.41 -9.95
C LEU A 193 -20.06 -1.62 -10.86
N TYR A 194 -19.77 -2.78 -10.31
CA TYR A 194 -19.51 -3.99 -11.09
C TYR A 194 -20.75 -4.52 -11.82
N ARG A 195 -21.92 -4.48 -11.17
CA ARG A 195 -23.17 -5.06 -11.68
C ARG A 195 -24.00 -4.11 -12.54
N GLN A 196 -23.79 -2.81 -12.35
CA GLN A 196 -24.58 -1.82 -13.10
C GLN A 196 -24.23 -1.88 -14.58
N LYS A 197 -25.27 -1.98 -15.39
CA LYS A 197 -25.17 -1.90 -16.84
C LYS A 197 -26.15 -0.84 -17.31
N HIS A 198 -25.64 0.09 -18.11
CA HIS A 198 -26.48 1.05 -18.82
C HIS A 198 -26.71 0.54 -20.24
N ILE A 199 -27.93 0.73 -20.78
CA ILE A 199 -28.30 0.27 -22.12
C ILE A 199 -27.37 0.88 -23.20
N ASP A 200 -26.98 2.15 -22.99
CA ASP A 200 -26.17 2.93 -23.93
C ASP A 200 -24.74 3.15 -23.41
N GLU A 201 -24.21 2.21 -22.62
CA GLU A 201 -22.85 2.33 -22.08
C GLU A 201 -21.80 2.21 -23.18
N SER A 202 -21.03 3.29 -23.40
CA SER A 202 -19.86 3.24 -24.30
C SER A 202 -18.77 2.30 -23.75
N GLU A 203 -17.91 1.79 -24.63
CA GLU A 203 -16.76 0.96 -24.18
C GLU A 203 -15.83 1.74 -23.22
N GLU A 204 -15.71 3.05 -23.38
CA GLU A 204 -14.95 3.91 -22.48
C GLU A 204 -15.60 3.99 -21.09
N THR A 205 -16.91 4.27 -21.01
CA THR A 205 -17.66 4.31 -19.76
C THR A 205 -17.60 2.96 -19.05
N LYS A 206 -17.76 1.85 -19.78
CA LYS A 206 -17.65 0.49 -19.25
C LYS A 206 -16.25 0.20 -18.72
N THR A 207 -15.22 0.62 -19.45
CA THR A 207 -13.81 0.50 -19.03
C THR A 207 -13.61 1.19 -17.70
N ASN A 208 -13.96 2.48 -17.61
CA ASN A 208 -13.81 3.29 -16.40
C ASN A 208 -14.60 2.70 -15.22
N ARG A 209 -15.84 2.28 -15.44
CA ARG A 209 -16.69 1.67 -14.43
C ARG A 209 -16.11 0.37 -13.87
N LEU A 210 -15.60 -0.52 -14.73
CA LEU A 210 -15.03 -1.80 -14.29
C LEU A 210 -13.72 -1.61 -13.52
N ILE A 211 -12.84 -0.72 -13.99
CA ILE A 211 -11.60 -0.40 -13.27
C ILE A 211 -11.92 0.19 -11.89
N CYS A 212 -12.87 1.15 -11.84
CA CYS A 212 -13.34 1.70 -10.57
C CYS A 212 -13.94 0.60 -9.67
N ALA A 213 -14.75 -0.31 -10.21
CA ALA A 213 -15.34 -1.39 -9.43
C ALA A 213 -14.26 -2.27 -8.76
N TYR A 214 -13.19 -2.61 -9.47
CA TYR A 214 -12.09 -3.41 -8.92
C TYR A 214 -11.27 -2.63 -7.90
N ALA A 215 -10.97 -1.35 -8.15
CA ALA A 215 -10.26 -0.51 -7.19
C ALA A 215 -11.07 -0.30 -5.89
N TYR A 216 -12.37 -0.02 -6.02
CA TYR A 216 -13.28 0.06 -4.87
C TYR A 216 -13.32 -1.26 -4.12
N ALA A 217 -13.41 -2.41 -4.81
CA ALA A 217 -13.47 -3.72 -4.18
C ALA A 217 -12.31 -3.96 -3.21
N VAL A 218 -11.08 -3.74 -3.66
CA VAL A 218 -9.89 -3.92 -2.81
C VAL A 218 -9.82 -2.86 -1.72
N SER A 219 -10.11 -1.59 -2.04
CA SER A 219 -10.05 -0.50 -1.07
C SER A 219 -11.12 -0.63 0.02
N GLU A 220 -12.31 -1.11 -0.30
CA GLU A 220 -13.37 -1.40 0.67
C GLU A 220 -13.04 -2.62 1.54
N GLU A 221 -12.39 -3.64 0.98
CA GLU A 221 -11.85 -4.76 1.77
C GLU A 221 -10.77 -4.27 2.73
N ASN A 222 -9.83 -3.45 2.25
CA ASN A 222 -8.83 -2.82 3.10
C ASN A 222 -9.47 -2.04 4.26
N ALA A 223 -10.42 -1.15 3.96
CA ALA A 223 -11.13 -0.34 4.95
C ALA A 223 -11.91 -1.18 5.97
N ALA A 224 -12.38 -2.35 5.57
CA ALA A 224 -13.10 -3.29 6.42
C ALA A 224 -12.19 -4.19 7.27
N GLY A 225 -10.86 -4.12 7.10
CA GLY A 225 -9.89 -4.99 7.78
C GLY A 225 -9.72 -6.35 7.11
N GLY A 226 -10.13 -6.50 5.86
CA GLY A 226 -9.91 -7.69 5.06
C GLY A 226 -8.44 -7.87 4.66
N GLU A 227 -8.11 -9.08 4.22
CA GLU A 227 -6.77 -9.40 3.73
C GLU A 227 -6.54 -8.80 2.34
N ILE A 228 -5.46 -8.04 2.21
CA ILE A 228 -5.04 -7.38 0.99
C ILE A 228 -3.52 -7.52 0.80
N VAL A 229 -3.03 -7.05 -0.35
CA VAL A 229 -1.61 -6.85 -0.59
C VAL A 229 -1.30 -5.37 -0.61
N THR A 230 -0.28 -4.91 0.11
CA THR A 230 0.21 -3.54 -0.04
C THR A 230 0.79 -3.32 -1.43
N ALA A 231 0.44 -2.18 -2.07
CA ALA A 231 0.96 -1.84 -3.41
C ALA A 231 0.98 -0.30 -3.62
N PRO A 232 1.95 0.46 -3.05
CA PRO A 232 2.96 0.02 -2.08
C PRO A 232 2.47 0.01 -0.63
N THR A 233 1.32 0.64 -0.30
CA THR A 233 0.75 0.73 1.05
C THR A 233 -0.66 0.15 1.10
N CYS A 234 -1.22 0.01 2.31
CA CYS A 234 -2.63 -0.35 2.48
C CYS A 234 -3.56 0.70 1.85
N GLY A 235 -3.25 2.00 2.03
CA GLY A 235 -4.07 3.11 1.53
C GLY A 235 -4.18 3.16 0.01
N SER A 236 -3.25 2.56 -0.71
CA SER A 236 -3.17 2.55 -2.17
C SER A 236 -3.30 1.14 -2.80
N CYS A 237 -3.65 0.14 -2.00
CA CYS A 237 -3.67 -1.27 -2.39
C CYS A 237 -4.64 -1.64 -3.52
N GLY A 238 -5.58 -0.76 -3.87
CA GLY A 238 -6.58 -1.00 -4.91
C GLY A 238 -6.12 -0.71 -6.33
N VAL A 239 -5.06 0.09 -6.51
CA VAL A 239 -4.67 0.61 -7.84
C VAL A 239 -4.10 -0.49 -8.75
N VAL A 240 -3.02 -1.12 -8.33
CA VAL A 240 -2.33 -2.16 -9.10
C VAL A 240 -3.25 -3.34 -9.43
N PRO A 241 -3.93 -3.97 -8.45
CA PRO A 241 -4.79 -5.11 -8.75
C PRO A 241 -5.97 -4.77 -9.64
N ALA A 242 -6.51 -3.54 -9.57
CA ALA A 242 -7.61 -3.12 -10.43
C ALA A 242 -7.20 -3.06 -11.90
N VAL A 243 -6.05 -2.44 -12.19
CA VAL A 243 -5.51 -2.36 -13.54
C VAL A 243 -5.19 -3.74 -14.10
N MET A 244 -4.48 -4.57 -13.33
CA MET A 244 -4.11 -5.92 -13.73
C MET A 244 -5.33 -6.81 -14.00
N LYS A 245 -6.34 -6.78 -13.10
CA LYS A 245 -7.59 -7.54 -13.24
C LYS A 245 -8.41 -7.11 -14.44
N PHE A 246 -8.39 -5.82 -14.76
CA PHE A 246 -9.07 -5.28 -15.92
C PHE A 246 -8.40 -5.71 -17.23
N LEU A 247 -7.06 -5.66 -17.28
CA LEU A 247 -6.30 -5.95 -18.51
C LEU A 247 -6.21 -7.45 -18.81
N GLN A 248 -6.13 -8.29 -17.79
CA GLN A 248 -5.93 -9.74 -17.96
C GLN A 248 -6.89 -10.38 -18.99
N PRO A 249 -8.22 -10.23 -18.88
CA PRO A 249 -9.16 -10.83 -19.82
C PRO A 249 -9.22 -10.10 -21.18
N LYS A 250 -8.82 -8.84 -21.23
CA LYS A 250 -8.99 -8.00 -22.43
C LYS A 250 -8.13 -8.45 -23.60
N ARG A 251 -6.94 -9.02 -23.32
CA ARG A 251 -6.02 -9.59 -24.31
C ARG A 251 -5.60 -11.02 -23.97
N ASN A 252 -6.33 -11.70 -23.09
CA ASN A 252 -6.04 -13.07 -22.64
C ASN A 252 -4.61 -13.24 -22.12
N PHE A 253 -4.12 -12.25 -21.35
CA PHE A 253 -2.79 -12.34 -20.75
C PHE A 253 -2.68 -13.56 -19.84
N THR A 254 -1.60 -14.31 -19.99
CA THR A 254 -1.30 -15.48 -19.16
C THR A 254 -0.95 -15.05 -17.73
N GLU A 255 -1.02 -15.98 -16.79
CA GLU A 255 -0.57 -15.71 -15.41
C GLU A 255 0.89 -15.29 -15.39
N GLU A 256 1.74 -15.94 -16.18
CA GLU A 256 3.17 -15.60 -16.27
C GLU A 256 3.40 -14.15 -16.70
N GLN A 257 2.67 -13.66 -17.71
CA GLN A 257 2.74 -12.25 -18.12
C GLN A 257 2.30 -11.30 -17.00
N ILE A 258 1.27 -11.67 -16.25
CA ILE A 258 0.83 -10.91 -15.06
C ILE A 258 1.93 -10.85 -13.99
N LEU A 259 2.60 -11.98 -13.72
CA LEU A 259 3.69 -12.02 -12.73
C LEU A 259 4.88 -11.15 -13.17
N ARG A 260 5.26 -11.20 -14.45
CA ARG A 260 6.31 -10.33 -15.04
C ARG A 260 5.94 -8.84 -14.89
N ALA A 261 4.70 -8.49 -15.15
CA ALA A 261 4.19 -7.13 -14.98
C ALA A 261 4.21 -6.69 -13.49
N LEU A 262 3.88 -7.57 -12.55
CA LEU A 262 3.99 -7.31 -11.11
C LEU A 262 5.46 -7.13 -10.69
N ALA A 263 6.40 -7.89 -11.26
CA ALA A 263 7.83 -7.70 -11.02
C ALA A 263 8.30 -6.33 -11.50
N THR A 264 7.93 -5.90 -12.72
CA THR A 264 8.24 -4.55 -13.23
C THR A 264 7.62 -3.46 -12.36
N ALA A 265 6.34 -3.61 -11.95
CA ALA A 265 5.67 -2.68 -11.05
C ALA A 265 6.40 -2.56 -9.70
N SER A 266 6.85 -3.69 -9.15
CA SER A 266 7.56 -3.69 -7.87
C SER A 266 8.90 -2.98 -7.94
N LEU A 267 9.62 -3.08 -9.06
CA LEU A 267 10.86 -2.35 -9.26
C LEU A 267 10.64 -0.84 -9.20
N ILE A 268 9.59 -0.33 -9.88
CA ILE A 268 9.20 1.08 -9.82
C ILE A 268 8.87 1.51 -8.39
N GLY A 269 8.03 0.76 -7.70
CA GLY A 269 7.67 1.07 -6.31
C GLY A 269 8.86 1.02 -5.35
N ASN A 270 9.80 0.09 -5.57
CA ASN A 270 11.00 -0.06 -4.75
C ASN A 270 12.01 1.08 -4.98
N LEU A 271 12.14 1.58 -6.20
CA LEU A 271 12.93 2.77 -6.52
C LEU A 271 12.38 4.00 -5.79
N ILE A 272 11.07 4.22 -5.82
CA ILE A 272 10.42 5.33 -5.12
C ILE A 272 10.58 5.18 -3.60
N LYS A 273 10.35 3.98 -3.06
CA LYS A 273 10.53 3.70 -1.63
C LYS A 273 11.95 4.00 -1.16
N THR A 274 12.95 3.72 -2.01
CA THR A 274 14.37 3.83 -1.66
C THR A 274 14.88 5.27 -1.76
N ASN A 275 14.47 6.01 -2.79
CA ASN A 275 15.00 7.33 -3.12
C ASN A 275 14.11 8.49 -2.63
N ALA A 276 12.86 8.20 -2.28
CA ALA A 276 11.92 9.17 -1.76
C ALA A 276 11.19 8.61 -0.52
N SER A 277 9.87 8.48 -0.61
CA SER A 277 9.03 7.87 0.42
C SER A 277 7.76 7.30 -0.19
N ILE A 278 7.21 6.29 0.44
CA ILE A 278 5.87 5.75 0.14
C ILE A 278 4.88 6.05 1.27
N SER A 279 5.22 6.93 2.21
CA SER A 279 4.43 7.22 3.40
C SER A 279 3.61 8.50 3.25
N GLY A 280 2.30 8.41 3.45
CA GLY A 280 1.41 9.56 3.50
C GLY A 280 1.73 10.53 4.65
N ALA A 281 2.21 10.01 5.78
CA ALA A 281 2.65 10.80 6.93
C ALA A 281 3.95 11.58 6.65
N GLU A 282 4.76 11.11 5.74
CA GLU A 282 6.02 11.75 5.38
C GLU A 282 5.87 12.73 4.22
N CYS A 283 5.23 12.32 3.14
CA CYS A 283 5.19 13.05 1.88
C CYS A 283 3.78 13.25 1.30
N GLY A 284 2.72 13.08 2.11
CA GLY A 284 1.35 13.18 1.60
C GLY A 284 0.93 11.99 0.74
N CYS A 285 -0.31 12.03 0.25
CA CYS A 285 -0.86 10.94 -0.57
C CYS A 285 -0.20 10.81 -1.97
N GLN A 286 0.55 11.84 -2.40
CA GLN A 286 1.38 11.73 -3.61
C GLN A 286 2.36 10.56 -3.52
N ALA A 287 2.92 10.30 -2.32
CA ALA A 287 3.83 9.19 -2.06
C ALA A 287 3.13 7.82 -2.11
N GLU A 288 1.88 7.72 -1.68
CA GLU A 288 1.13 6.47 -1.69
C GLU A 288 0.44 6.23 -3.04
N ILE A 289 -0.47 7.11 -3.41
CA ILE A 289 -1.32 7.01 -4.61
C ILE A 289 -0.52 7.26 -5.88
N GLY A 290 0.41 8.25 -5.86
CA GLY A 290 1.30 8.51 -7.00
C GLY A 290 2.18 7.31 -7.30
N THR A 291 2.79 6.71 -6.26
CA THR A 291 3.58 5.48 -6.41
C THR A 291 2.74 4.32 -6.94
N ALA A 292 1.54 4.10 -6.38
CA ALA A 292 0.66 3.03 -6.85
C ALA A 292 0.23 3.22 -8.30
N CYS A 293 -0.03 4.47 -8.72
CA CYS A 293 -0.32 4.80 -10.11
C CYS A 293 0.88 4.50 -11.02
N ALA A 294 2.10 4.89 -10.62
CA ALA A 294 3.33 4.60 -11.37
C ALA A 294 3.60 3.10 -11.48
N MET A 295 3.40 2.35 -10.40
CA MET A 295 3.49 0.88 -10.39
C MET A 295 2.48 0.26 -11.36
N ALA A 296 1.24 0.70 -11.33
CA ALA A 296 0.18 0.18 -12.20
C ALA A 296 0.40 0.55 -13.68
N ALA A 297 0.91 1.75 -13.95
CA ALA A 297 1.27 2.17 -15.30
C ALA A 297 2.43 1.35 -15.85
N ALA A 298 3.49 1.15 -15.05
CA ALA A 298 4.62 0.29 -15.44
C ALA A 298 4.18 -1.17 -15.69
N ALA A 299 3.30 -1.72 -14.84
CA ALA A 299 2.73 -3.06 -15.04
C ALA A 299 1.94 -3.15 -16.35
N ALA A 300 1.10 -2.16 -16.63
CA ALA A 300 0.31 -2.14 -17.87
C ALA A 300 1.18 -1.97 -19.11
N ALA A 301 2.21 -1.12 -19.03
CA ALA A 301 3.20 -0.96 -20.11
C ALA A 301 3.97 -2.25 -20.38
N GLU A 302 4.38 -2.98 -19.32
CA GLU A 302 5.01 -4.30 -19.44
C GLU A 302 4.09 -5.32 -20.13
N LEU A 303 2.79 -5.36 -19.74
CA LEU A 303 1.80 -6.24 -20.39
C LEU A 303 1.61 -5.93 -21.88
N TYR A 304 1.76 -4.68 -22.27
CA TYR A 304 1.70 -4.27 -23.67
C TYR A 304 3.04 -4.42 -24.41
N GLU A 305 4.05 -4.98 -23.73
CA GLU A 305 5.41 -5.21 -24.27
C GLU A 305 6.09 -3.91 -24.72
N LEU A 306 5.71 -2.78 -24.13
CA LEU A 306 6.35 -1.49 -24.38
C LEU A 306 7.83 -1.53 -23.97
N ASP A 307 8.65 -0.69 -24.58
CA ASP A 307 10.06 -0.62 -24.28
C ASP A 307 10.36 0.06 -22.92
N ILE A 308 11.61 0.05 -22.52
CA ILE A 308 12.04 0.58 -21.21
C ILE A 308 11.79 2.10 -21.11
N ASP A 309 11.95 2.84 -22.23
CA ASP A 309 11.71 4.28 -22.25
C ASP A 309 10.21 4.61 -22.12
N GLN A 310 9.36 3.81 -22.75
CA GLN A 310 7.92 3.93 -22.63
C GLN A 310 7.44 3.57 -21.21
N ILE A 311 8.00 2.53 -20.59
CA ILE A 311 7.71 2.14 -19.20
C ILE A 311 8.15 3.28 -18.24
N GLU A 312 9.35 3.84 -18.44
CA GLU A 312 9.86 4.98 -17.66
C GLU A 312 8.91 6.16 -17.72
N TYR A 313 8.51 6.54 -18.93
CA TYR A 313 7.65 7.70 -19.14
C TYR A 313 6.25 7.51 -18.57
N ALA A 314 5.66 6.33 -18.70
CA ALA A 314 4.36 6.02 -18.09
C ALA A 314 4.42 6.14 -16.54
N ALA A 315 5.49 5.66 -15.94
CA ALA A 315 5.70 5.76 -14.49
C ALA A 315 5.96 7.20 -14.04
N GLU A 316 6.77 7.95 -14.77
CA GLU A 316 7.09 9.35 -14.52
C GLU A 316 5.82 10.22 -14.54
N MET A 317 5.05 10.21 -15.65
CA MET A 317 3.80 10.96 -15.77
C MET A 317 2.79 10.61 -14.65
N SER A 318 2.80 9.36 -14.22
CA SER A 318 1.91 8.92 -13.14
C SER A 318 2.25 9.59 -11.81
N ILE A 319 3.52 9.85 -11.53
CA ILE A 319 3.93 10.61 -10.33
C ILE A 319 3.64 12.09 -10.51
N GLU A 320 4.06 12.67 -11.65
CA GLU A 320 3.88 14.08 -11.98
C GLU A 320 2.45 14.56 -11.70
N HIS A 321 1.46 13.79 -12.16
CA HIS A 321 0.04 14.14 -12.01
C HIS A 321 -0.55 13.89 -10.63
N HIS A 322 0.27 13.44 -9.67
CA HIS A 322 -0.10 13.29 -8.25
C HIS A 322 0.67 14.24 -7.32
N LEU A 323 1.60 15.06 -7.84
CA LEU A 323 2.33 16.05 -7.05
C LEU A 323 1.35 17.00 -6.35
N GLY A 324 1.63 17.32 -5.08
CA GLY A 324 0.78 18.17 -4.25
C GLY A 324 -0.42 17.47 -3.63
N LEU A 325 -0.62 16.15 -3.83
CA LEU A 325 -1.75 15.44 -3.26
C LEU A 325 -1.56 15.25 -1.75
N THR A 326 -2.41 15.94 -0.98
CA THR A 326 -2.41 15.91 0.49
C THR A 326 -2.87 14.56 1.03
N CYS A 327 -2.52 14.21 2.28
CA CYS A 327 -3.08 13.08 3.02
C CYS A 327 -3.89 13.59 4.21
N ASP A 328 -5.20 13.73 4.02
CA ASP A 328 -6.15 14.31 4.96
C ASP A 328 -7.43 13.47 5.10
N PRO A 329 -7.31 12.19 5.52
CA PRO A 329 -8.44 11.27 5.61
C PRO A 329 -9.44 11.74 6.66
N ILE A 330 -10.73 11.71 6.33
CA ILE A 330 -11.80 12.12 7.23
C ILE A 330 -11.84 11.18 8.43
N ARG A 331 -11.75 11.74 9.63
CA ARG A 331 -11.69 11.02 10.92
C ARG A 331 -10.53 10.01 11.01
N GLY A 332 -9.47 10.20 10.23
CA GLY A 332 -8.34 9.25 10.17
C GLY A 332 -8.68 7.91 9.52
N LEU A 333 -9.86 7.76 8.92
CA LEU A 333 -10.29 6.52 8.30
C LEU A 333 -9.79 6.40 6.87
N VAL A 334 -9.21 5.25 6.52
CA VAL A 334 -8.77 4.95 5.15
C VAL A 334 -9.98 4.66 4.25
N GLN A 335 -10.89 5.64 4.17
CA GLN A 335 -12.16 5.58 3.45
C GLN A 335 -12.31 6.78 2.50
N ILE A 336 -12.50 7.97 3.03
CA ILE A 336 -12.63 9.21 2.25
C ILE A 336 -11.40 10.08 2.53
N PRO A 337 -10.64 10.45 1.49
CA PRO A 337 -10.86 10.21 0.06
C PRO A 337 -10.17 8.95 -0.49
N CYS A 338 -9.58 8.10 0.33
CA CYS A 338 -8.67 7.03 -0.06
C CYS A 338 -9.27 6.08 -1.10
N ILE A 339 -10.52 5.62 -0.91
CA ILE A 339 -11.19 4.68 -1.82
C ILE A 339 -11.34 5.30 -3.22
N GLU A 340 -11.79 6.54 -3.29
CA GLU A 340 -11.98 7.25 -4.57
C GLU A 340 -10.65 7.54 -5.26
N ARG A 341 -9.60 7.89 -4.49
CA ARG A 341 -8.25 8.12 -5.04
C ARG A 341 -7.67 6.88 -5.69
N ASN A 342 -7.89 5.69 -5.12
CA ASN A 342 -7.48 4.44 -5.75
C ASN A 342 -8.14 4.25 -7.13
N ALA A 343 -9.44 4.50 -7.24
CA ALA A 343 -10.16 4.36 -8.50
C ALA A 343 -9.68 5.34 -9.57
N ILE A 344 -9.50 6.61 -9.20
CA ILE A 344 -9.00 7.65 -10.12
C ILE A 344 -7.56 7.33 -10.55
N ALA A 345 -6.69 6.92 -9.63
CA ALA A 345 -5.32 6.56 -9.96
C ALA A 345 -5.23 5.34 -10.90
N ALA A 346 -6.10 4.35 -10.73
CA ALA A 346 -6.16 3.20 -11.62
C ALA A 346 -6.54 3.57 -13.08
N MET A 347 -7.47 4.52 -13.24
CA MET A 347 -7.79 5.07 -14.57
C MET A 347 -6.63 5.88 -15.15
N ARG A 348 -5.99 6.73 -14.34
CA ARG A 348 -4.83 7.53 -14.75
C ARG A 348 -3.64 6.68 -15.19
N ALA A 349 -3.41 5.54 -14.57
CA ALA A 349 -2.35 4.62 -14.97
C ALA A 349 -2.50 4.19 -16.45
N LEU A 350 -3.72 3.86 -16.90
CA LEU A 350 -3.96 3.51 -18.29
C LEU A 350 -3.81 4.71 -19.23
N ASN A 351 -4.23 5.90 -18.82
CA ASN A 351 -4.04 7.12 -19.60
C ASN A 351 -2.54 7.44 -19.77
N ALA A 352 -1.74 7.29 -18.71
CA ALA A 352 -0.30 7.48 -18.77
C ALA A 352 0.38 6.49 -19.74
N VAL A 353 -0.02 5.22 -19.73
CA VAL A 353 0.49 4.21 -20.68
C VAL A 353 0.15 4.59 -22.13
N ASN A 354 -1.08 5.00 -22.39
CA ASN A 354 -1.46 5.40 -23.73
C ASN A 354 -0.65 6.60 -24.25
N LEU A 355 -0.37 7.59 -23.39
CA LEU A 355 0.46 8.72 -23.77
C LEU A 355 1.94 8.30 -23.95
N ALA A 356 2.46 7.45 -23.10
CA ALA A 356 3.84 6.98 -23.19
C ALA A 356 4.11 6.20 -24.48
N ASP A 357 3.12 5.43 -24.95
CA ASP A 357 3.23 4.68 -26.21
C ASP A 357 3.46 5.61 -27.42
N PHE A 358 2.90 6.81 -27.40
CA PHE A 358 3.04 7.77 -28.50
C PHE A 358 4.17 8.78 -28.33
N LEU A 359 4.56 9.12 -27.11
CA LEU A 359 5.33 10.33 -26.82
C LEU A 359 6.66 10.07 -26.09
N ALA A 360 7.06 8.83 -25.83
CA ALA A 360 8.24 8.52 -25.04
C ALA A 360 9.53 9.16 -25.59
N ASP A 361 9.68 9.24 -26.89
CA ASP A 361 10.86 9.84 -27.55
C ASP A 361 10.98 11.36 -27.33
N SER A 362 9.88 12.02 -26.96
CA SER A 362 9.83 13.48 -26.75
C SER A 362 9.93 13.91 -25.29
N ARG A 363 10.07 12.96 -24.36
CA ARG A 363 10.10 13.26 -22.93
C ARG A 363 11.31 14.09 -22.52
N MET A 364 11.08 15.03 -21.62
CA MET A 364 12.13 15.91 -21.06
C MET A 364 12.45 15.56 -19.61
N ILE A 365 11.50 15.03 -18.88
CA ILE A 365 11.63 14.67 -17.47
C ILE A 365 11.97 13.19 -17.35
N ARG A 366 12.93 12.86 -16.49
CA ARG A 366 13.32 11.49 -16.18
C ARG A 366 12.64 11.02 -14.91
N PHE A 367 12.44 9.70 -14.81
CA PHE A 367 11.82 9.09 -13.63
C PHE A 367 12.56 9.43 -12.32
N ASP A 368 13.88 9.38 -12.32
CA ASP A 368 14.67 9.71 -11.12
C ASP A 368 14.44 11.16 -10.68
N MET A 369 14.36 12.10 -11.63
CA MET A 369 14.07 13.52 -11.35
C MET A 369 12.70 13.73 -10.72
N ILE A 370 11.66 13.07 -11.22
CA ILE A 370 10.31 13.24 -10.67
C ILE A 370 10.17 12.59 -9.29
N VAL A 371 10.92 11.52 -9.01
CA VAL A 371 10.98 10.90 -7.68
C VAL A 371 11.60 11.86 -6.67
N ASP A 372 12.70 12.51 -7.00
CA ASP A 372 13.33 13.55 -6.17
C ASP A 372 12.36 14.72 -5.95
N THR A 373 11.72 15.21 -7.01
CA THR A 373 10.72 16.29 -6.93
C THR A 373 9.54 15.93 -6.03
N MET A 374 9.06 14.68 -6.10
CA MET A 374 8.01 14.21 -5.21
C MET A 374 8.44 14.22 -3.75
N TYR A 375 9.70 13.85 -3.46
CA TYR A 375 10.22 13.88 -2.10
C TYR A 375 10.31 15.31 -1.56
N GLU A 376 10.88 16.23 -2.34
CA GLU A 376 11.01 17.65 -1.98
C GLU A 376 9.62 18.29 -1.74
N THR A 377 8.72 18.18 -2.70
CA THR A 377 7.36 18.72 -2.57
C THR A 377 6.58 18.09 -1.41
N GLY A 378 6.84 16.81 -1.12
CA GLY A 378 6.27 16.12 0.04
C GLY A 378 6.75 16.71 1.37
N LYS A 379 8.02 17.08 1.47
CA LYS A 379 8.58 17.77 2.66
C LYS A 379 8.02 19.17 2.82
N ASP A 380 7.72 19.87 1.72
CA ASP A 380 7.13 21.21 1.72
C ASP A 380 5.65 21.22 2.09
N LEU A 381 4.95 20.10 2.00
CA LEU A 381 3.58 19.98 2.52
C LEU A 381 3.58 20.26 4.02
N LYS A 382 2.69 21.16 4.47
CA LYS A 382 2.49 21.41 5.90
C LYS A 382 2.08 20.13 6.61
N VAL A 383 2.53 19.94 7.85
CA VAL A 383 2.24 18.76 8.68
C VAL A 383 0.75 18.43 8.74
N ILE A 384 -0.13 19.45 8.80
CA ILE A 384 -1.59 19.28 8.82
C ILE A 384 -2.15 18.56 7.58
N TYR A 385 -1.37 18.43 6.50
CA TYR A 385 -1.72 17.75 5.26
C TYR A 385 -1.01 16.38 5.09
N ARG A 386 -0.36 15.90 6.16
CA ARG A 386 0.39 14.64 6.17
C ARG A 386 -0.17 13.66 7.19
N GLU A 387 -1.31 13.06 6.87
CA GLU A 387 -1.99 11.98 7.65
C GLU A 387 -2.36 12.37 9.11
N THR A 388 -2.60 13.65 9.37
CA THR A 388 -2.97 14.13 10.72
C THR A 388 -4.49 14.24 10.91
N SER A 389 -5.25 14.32 9.83
CA SER A 389 -6.71 14.62 9.84
C SER A 389 -7.06 15.98 10.50
N GLU A 390 -6.08 16.88 10.61
CA GLU A 390 -6.24 18.22 11.20
C GLU A 390 -6.44 19.33 10.15
N GLY A 391 -6.21 19.00 8.87
CA GLY A 391 -6.29 19.91 7.74
C GLY A 391 -7.23 19.45 6.64
N GLY A 392 -7.28 20.21 5.57
CA GLY A 392 -7.94 19.86 4.31
C GLY A 392 -9.40 19.43 4.45
N MET A 393 -9.75 18.33 3.79
CA MET A 393 -11.12 17.78 3.81
C MET A 393 -11.54 17.30 5.19
N ALA A 394 -10.63 16.72 5.97
CA ALA A 394 -10.94 16.23 7.32
C ALA A 394 -11.42 17.35 8.22
N LYS A 395 -10.71 18.50 8.20
CA LYS A 395 -11.11 19.70 8.96
C LYS A 395 -12.47 20.21 8.50
N ARG A 396 -12.66 20.39 7.18
CA ARG A 396 -13.91 20.93 6.63
C ARG A 396 -15.12 20.05 6.92
N PHE A 397 -14.93 18.74 6.91
CA PHE A 397 -15.99 17.79 7.25
C PHE A 397 -16.40 17.86 8.73
N GLN A 398 -15.48 18.19 9.63
CA GLN A 398 -15.79 18.37 11.07
C GLN A 398 -16.54 19.67 11.34
N GLU A 399 -16.33 20.68 10.50
CA GLU A 399 -16.98 22.00 10.59
C GLU A 399 -18.40 22.02 9.97
N ALA A 400 -18.76 20.99 9.18
CA ALA A 400 -20.05 20.85 8.48
C ALA A 400 -21.05 20.02 9.28
#